data_0e8e099974476cd377fbb74aa58c29c1
#
_entry.id   0e8e099974476cd377fbb74aa58c29c1
#
_cell.length_a   1.000
_cell.length_b   1.000
_cell.length_c   1.000
_cell.angle_alpha   90.00
_cell.angle_beta   90.00
_cell.angle_gamma   90.00
#
_symmetry.space_group_name_H-M   'P 1'
#
loop_
_entity.id
_entity.type
_entity.pdbx_description
1 polymer ?
#
loop_
_entity_poly.entity_id
_entity_poly.type
_entity_poly.pdbx_seq_one_letter_code
_entity_poly.pdbx_strand_id
1 'polypeptide(L)'
;MAVMVVSVFLPALCLAADVKGKVIDGQTGEPLIGATVMVDGSANGNTGVVTDIDGNFQLSGVKKGKCVLTIKYIGYKPVSVEALASDTGSSEPLLVKMETDSQVLGEVKVTAMAQHNTEAAMVEAAKVSQVIVSNISAQEIRKTQDNNAGEVIRRVPGVSLIEEKFVMVRGLSQRYNNVWINGGAVPSSEADSRAFSFDIIPSSQIDNLVIVKSPSAEYPSDFTGGFIQINTKDIPTENKFSISLGGNWNDETHFSDFRYSKGSSTDFLAFDNGMRSYNGSFGSVLNAVAGEGTVDLLGNGLNNDWHVKSRKPIGDLKIGSDWSRKWNVGGMKVGMVGALNYTNETRAYKP
;
A
#
# COMPACT_ATOMS: atom_id res chain seq x y z
N MET A 1 -20.92 21.39 -55.90
CA MET A 1 -21.05 19.91 -56.11
C MET A 1 -20.22 19.21 -55.02
N ALA A 2 -20.88 18.81 -53.96
CA ALA A 2 -20.25 18.11 -52.88
C ALA A 2 -20.60 16.60 -53.01
N VAL A 3 -19.54 15.79 -53.19
CA VAL A 3 -19.69 14.32 -53.28
C VAL A 3 -19.66 13.76 -51.88
N MET A 4 -20.78 13.27 -51.42
CA MET A 4 -20.96 12.56 -50.11
C MET A 4 -20.54 11.10 -50.29
N VAL A 5 -19.39 10.71 -49.75
CA VAL A 5 -18.95 9.30 -49.72
C VAL A 5 -19.64 8.59 -48.55
N VAL A 6 -20.65 7.76 -48.87
CA VAL A 6 -21.29 6.88 -47.88
C VAL A 6 -20.43 5.65 -47.74
N SER A 7 -19.73 5.56 -46.61
CA SER A 7 -19.00 4.35 -46.20
C SER A 7 -19.97 3.34 -45.64
N VAL A 8 -20.24 2.24 -46.41
CA VAL A 8 -21.01 1.10 -45.97
C VAL A 8 -20.16 0.25 -45.03
N PHE A 9 -20.46 0.32 -43.75
CA PHE A 9 -19.92 -0.57 -42.72
C PHE A 9 -20.58 -1.94 -42.85
N LEU A 10 -19.94 -2.90 -43.52
CA LEU A 10 -20.40 -4.31 -43.46
C LEU A 10 -19.98 -4.86 -42.06
N PRO A 11 -20.92 -5.36 -41.23
CA PRO A 11 -20.58 -6.13 -40.07
C PRO A 11 -19.98 -7.46 -40.54
N ALA A 12 -18.73 -7.72 -40.12
CA ALA A 12 -18.11 -9.03 -40.26
C ALA A 12 -18.92 -10.01 -39.43
N LEU A 13 -19.74 -10.88 -40.07
CA LEU A 13 -20.37 -12.02 -39.43
C LEU A 13 -19.26 -12.95 -38.92
N CYS A 14 -18.98 -12.88 -37.62
CA CYS A 14 -18.13 -13.84 -36.94
C CYS A 14 -18.95 -15.16 -36.85
N LEU A 15 -18.72 -16.11 -37.77
CA LEU A 15 -19.31 -17.45 -37.74
C LEU A 15 -18.72 -18.17 -36.54
N ALA A 16 -19.48 -18.17 -35.44
CA ALA A 16 -19.18 -18.92 -34.23
C ALA A 16 -19.58 -20.37 -34.42
N ALA A 17 -18.69 -21.29 -34.16
CA ALA A 17 -18.90 -22.71 -34.23
C ALA A 17 -18.87 -23.35 -32.83
N ASP A 18 -19.55 -24.47 -32.67
CA ASP A 18 -19.61 -25.22 -31.41
C ASP A 18 -18.77 -26.46 -31.48
N VAL A 19 -18.12 -26.80 -30.33
CA VAL A 19 -17.45 -28.08 -30.14
C VAL A 19 -18.08 -28.78 -28.94
N LYS A 20 -18.47 -30.03 -29.12
CA LYS A 20 -19.09 -30.90 -28.12
C LYS A 20 -18.22 -32.11 -27.88
N GLY A 21 -18.18 -32.58 -26.63
CA GLY A 21 -17.44 -33.78 -26.29
C GLY A 21 -17.72 -34.28 -24.90
N LYS A 22 -17.07 -35.39 -24.56
CA LYS A 22 -17.18 -36.04 -23.26
C LYS A 22 -15.77 -36.35 -22.73
N VAL A 23 -15.54 -36.07 -21.45
CA VAL A 23 -14.28 -36.35 -20.74
C VAL A 23 -14.51 -37.51 -19.79
N ILE A 24 -13.69 -38.56 -19.94
CA ILE A 24 -13.77 -39.76 -19.09
C ILE A 24 -12.40 -40.14 -18.54
N ASP A 25 -12.37 -40.85 -17.43
CA ASP A 25 -11.21 -41.54 -16.94
C ASP A 25 -10.76 -42.63 -17.88
N GLY A 26 -9.48 -42.63 -18.26
CA GLY A 26 -8.90 -43.61 -19.19
C GLY A 26 -8.82 -45.04 -18.63
N GLN A 27 -8.82 -45.21 -17.30
CA GLN A 27 -8.73 -46.51 -16.62
C GLN A 27 -10.10 -47.07 -16.22
N THR A 28 -10.94 -46.25 -15.59
CA THR A 28 -12.26 -46.69 -15.07
C THR A 28 -13.39 -46.49 -16.08
N GLY A 29 -13.23 -45.59 -17.04
CA GLY A 29 -14.28 -45.18 -17.97
C GLY A 29 -15.36 -44.30 -17.37
N GLU A 30 -15.23 -43.89 -16.12
CA GLU A 30 -16.17 -43.01 -15.45
C GLU A 30 -16.08 -41.56 -15.96
N PRO A 31 -17.22 -40.82 -16.01
CA PRO A 31 -17.23 -39.44 -16.45
C PRO A 31 -16.50 -38.54 -15.43
N LEU A 32 -15.66 -37.62 -15.92
CA LEU A 32 -14.95 -36.66 -15.10
C LEU A 32 -15.78 -35.37 -14.98
N ILE A 33 -16.38 -35.18 -13.81
CA ILE A 33 -17.24 -34.04 -13.49
C ILE A 33 -16.38 -32.86 -13.09
N GLY A 34 -16.57 -31.67 -13.68
CA GLY A 34 -15.83 -30.47 -13.29
C GLY A 34 -14.44 -30.33 -13.94
N ALA A 35 -14.15 -31.12 -14.99
CA ALA A 35 -12.94 -30.94 -15.78
C ALA A 35 -13.03 -29.65 -16.59
N THR A 36 -11.94 -28.87 -16.59
CA THR A 36 -11.88 -27.58 -17.31
C THR A 36 -11.37 -27.81 -18.72
N VAL A 37 -12.15 -27.43 -19.72
CA VAL A 37 -11.83 -27.49 -21.15
C VAL A 37 -11.57 -26.07 -21.65
N MET A 38 -10.39 -25.79 -22.18
CA MET A 38 -9.97 -24.50 -22.71
C MET A 38 -9.54 -24.59 -24.16
N VAL A 39 -9.77 -23.54 -24.96
CA VAL A 39 -9.25 -23.42 -26.32
C VAL A 39 -7.96 -22.63 -26.32
N ASP A 40 -6.91 -23.20 -26.89
CA ASP A 40 -5.65 -22.49 -27.11
C ASP A 40 -5.78 -21.59 -28.36
N GLY A 41 -5.48 -20.28 -28.17
CA GLY A 41 -5.41 -19.32 -29.29
C GLY A 41 -6.71 -18.60 -29.64
N SER A 42 -7.67 -18.50 -28.72
CA SER A 42 -8.89 -17.67 -28.93
C SER A 42 -8.55 -16.16 -28.90
N ALA A 43 -9.01 -15.43 -29.95
CA ALA A 43 -8.75 -13.99 -30.10
C ALA A 43 -9.42 -13.09 -29.04
N ASN A 44 -10.33 -13.65 -28.21
CA ASN A 44 -11.14 -12.91 -27.22
C ASN A 44 -10.88 -13.34 -25.76
N GLY A 45 -9.68 -13.81 -25.43
CA GLY A 45 -9.39 -14.32 -24.10
C GLY A 45 -9.83 -15.79 -23.93
N ASN A 46 -9.30 -16.48 -22.93
CA ASN A 46 -9.54 -17.91 -22.67
C ASN A 46 -11.03 -18.25 -22.60
N THR A 47 -11.57 -18.74 -23.70
CA THR A 47 -12.92 -19.33 -23.72
C THR A 47 -12.78 -20.74 -23.18
N GLY A 48 -13.32 -20.99 -22.00
CA GLY A 48 -13.29 -22.27 -21.32
C GLY A 48 -14.65 -22.66 -20.77
N VAL A 49 -14.91 -23.96 -20.66
CA VAL A 49 -16.12 -24.53 -20.09
C VAL A 49 -15.75 -25.66 -19.12
N VAL A 50 -16.64 -25.96 -18.20
CA VAL A 50 -16.48 -27.05 -17.23
C VAL A 50 -17.45 -28.20 -17.63
N THR A 51 -17.00 -29.45 -17.48
CA THR A 51 -17.82 -30.63 -17.77
C THR A 51 -18.95 -30.80 -16.76
N ASP A 52 -20.11 -31.27 -17.25
CA ASP A 52 -21.30 -31.57 -16.45
C ASP A 52 -21.20 -32.88 -15.65
N ILE A 53 -22.29 -33.29 -15.00
CA ILE A 53 -22.37 -34.51 -14.15
C ILE A 53 -22.13 -35.79 -14.94
N ASP A 54 -22.36 -35.78 -16.27
CA ASP A 54 -22.13 -36.91 -17.17
C ASP A 54 -20.78 -36.79 -17.90
N GLY A 55 -19.97 -35.80 -17.54
CA GLY A 55 -18.68 -35.55 -18.18
C GLY A 55 -18.73 -34.85 -19.52
N ASN A 56 -19.91 -34.37 -19.95
CA ASN A 56 -20.06 -33.71 -21.25
C ASN A 56 -19.68 -32.23 -21.16
N PHE A 57 -19.16 -31.69 -22.25
CA PHE A 57 -18.94 -30.27 -22.42
C PHE A 57 -19.47 -29.77 -23.76
N GLN A 58 -19.89 -28.53 -23.78
CA GLN A 58 -20.22 -27.79 -24.99
C GLN A 58 -19.56 -26.44 -24.96
N LEU A 59 -18.67 -26.20 -25.90
CA LEU A 59 -17.91 -24.95 -26.04
C LEU A 59 -18.47 -24.20 -27.24
N SER A 60 -19.10 -23.06 -27.01
CA SER A 60 -19.68 -22.20 -28.03
C SER A 60 -18.84 -20.98 -28.32
N GLY A 61 -18.90 -20.46 -29.54
CA GLY A 61 -18.18 -19.24 -29.90
C GLY A 61 -16.72 -19.46 -30.30
N VAL A 62 -16.36 -20.66 -30.71
CA VAL A 62 -15.03 -21.01 -31.22
C VAL A 62 -14.89 -20.60 -32.68
N LYS A 63 -13.70 -20.14 -33.07
CA LYS A 63 -13.44 -19.86 -34.51
C LYS A 63 -13.53 -21.13 -35.33
N LYS A 64 -14.32 -21.07 -36.42
CA LYS A 64 -14.50 -22.19 -37.34
C LYS A 64 -13.16 -22.74 -37.88
N GLY A 65 -12.98 -24.03 -37.78
CA GLY A 65 -11.79 -24.74 -38.25
C GLY A 65 -11.14 -25.63 -37.20
N LYS A 66 -9.88 -25.98 -37.41
CA LYS A 66 -9.11 -26.75 -36.43
C LYS A 66 -8.77 -25.89 -35.20
N CYS A 67 -9.08 -26.39 -34.02
CA CYS A 67 -8.69 -25.79 -32.72
C CYS A 67 -8.05 -26.85 -31.82
N VAL A 68 -7.18 -26.44 -30.95
CA VAL A 68 -6.60 -27.28 -29.91
C VAL A 68 -7.32 -27.03 -28.60
N LEU A 69 -7.87 -28.09 -28.02
CA LEU A 69 -8.51 -28.06 -26.72
C LEU A 69 -7.54 -28.58 -25.67
N THR A 70 -7.29 -27.81 -24.63
CA THR A 70 -6.53 -28.25 -23.47
C THR A 70 -7.47 -28.55 -22.32
N ILE A 71 -7.49 -29.79 -21.88
CA ILE A 71 -8.34 -30.31 -20.80
C ILE A 71 -7.49 -30.49 -19.54
N LYS A 72 -7.97 -29.96 -18.42
CA LYS A 72 -7.31 -30.06 -17.11
C LYS A 72 -8.29 -30.53 -16.05
N TYR A 73 -7.86 -31.50 -15.24
CA TYR A 73 -8.61 -31.97 -14.08
C TYR A 73 -7.66 -32.31 -12.93
N ILE A 74 -8.10 -32.09 -11.71
CA ILE A 74 -7.28 -32.31 -10.52
C ILE A 74 -6.95 -33.79 -10.39
N GLY A 75 -5.65 -34.13 -10.27
CA GLY A 75 -5.18 -35.50 -10.17
C GLY A 75 -5.01 -36.22 -11.52
N TYR A 76 -5.16 -35.53 -12.64
CA TYR A 76 -4.98 -36.06 -13.98
C TYR A 76 -3.96 -35.26 -14.78
N LYS A 77 -3.26 -35.92 -15.69
CA LYS A 77 -2.34 -35.25 -16.63
C LYS A 77 -3.14 -34.36 -17.59
N PRO A 78 -2.70 -33.12 -17.84
CA PRO A 78 -3.32 -32.28 -18.85
C PRO A 78 -3.27 -32.94 -20.21
N VAL A 79 -4.39 -32.97 -20.95
CA VAL A 79 -4.48 -33.57 -22.29
C VAL A 79 -4.84 -32.48 -23.28
N SER A 80 -4.08 -32.39 -24.40
CA SER A 80 -4.38 -31.49 -25.51
C SER A 80 -4.86 -32.33 -26.70
N VAL A 81 -6.04 -32.00 -27.25
CA VAL A 81 -6.69 -32.72 -28.33
C VAL A 81 -7.09 -31.77 -29.45
N GLU A 82 -6.83 -32.13 -30.69
CA GLU A 82 -7.31 -31.38 -31.85
C GLU A 82 -8.80 -31.64 -32.06
N ALA A 83 -9.58 -30.58 -32.20
CA ALA A 83 -11.01 -30.63 -32.50
C ALA A 83 -11.33 -29.80 -33.75
N LEU A 84 -12.38 -30.18 -34.45
CA LEU A 84 -12.91 -29.42 -35.58
C LEU A 84 -14.21 -28.70 -35.16
N ALA A 85 -14.14 -27.37 -35.10
CA ALA A 85 -15.32 -26.56 -34.85
C ALA A 85 -16.14 -26.39 -36.14
N SER A 86 -17.40 -26.87 -36.13
CA SER A 86 -18.32 -26.88 -37.29
C SER A 86 -19.65 -26.21 -36.96
N ASP A 87 -20.25 -25.53 -37.94
CA ASP A 87 -21.57 -24.87 -37.85
C ASP A 87 -22.76 -25.80 -37.86
N THR A 88 -22.59 -27.00 -38.33
CA THR A 88 -23.64 -28.01 -38.37
C THR A 88 -23.60 -28.82 -37.09
N GLY A 89 -24.64 -28.76 -36.26
CA GLY A 89 -24.79 -29.47 -34.98
C GLY A 89 -24.61 -31.00 -35.02
N SER A 90 -23.84 -31.52 -35.94
CA SER A 90 -23.50 -32.91 -36.24
C SER A 90 -22.00 -33.15 -36.24
N SER A 91 -21.24 -32.57 -35.28
CA SER A 91 -19.92 -33.11 -34.99
C SER A 91 -20.09 -34.29 -34.03
N GLU A 92 -19.54 -35.45 -34.39
CA GLU A 92 -19.42 -36.56 -33.42
C GLU A 92 -18.84 -36.04 -32.10
N PRO A 93 -19.43 -36.38 -30.94
CA PRO A 93 -18.94 -35.93 -29.67
C PRO A 93 -17.52 -36.41 -29.46
N LEU A 94 -16.59 -35.48 -29.25
CA LEU A 94 -15.18 -35.77 -28.99
C LEU A 94 -15.04 -36.52 -27.67
N LEU A 95 -14.59 -37.75 -27.70
CA LEU A 95 -14.31 -38.52 -26.50
C LEU A 95 -12.86 -38.32 -26.06
N VAL A 96 -12.68 -37.69 -24.92
CA VAL A 96 -11.35 -37.44 -24.32
C VAL A 96 -11.13 -38.35 -23.12
N LYS A 97 -10.07 -39.17 -23.18
CA LYS A 97 -9.64 -40.02 -22.09
C LYS A 97 -8.48 -39.35 -21.34
N MET A 98 -8.63 -39.16 -20.05
CA MET A 98 -7.56 -38.60 -19.21
C MET A 98 -6.89 -39.71 -18.40
N GLU A 99 -5.57 -39.63 -18.26
CA GLU A 99 -4.79 -40.54 -17.41
C GLU A 99 -4.54 -39.88 -16.05
N THR A 100 -4.69 -40.67 -14.99
CA THR A 100 -4.36 -40.22 -13.63
C THR A 100 -2.88 -39.84 -13.55
N ASP A 101 -2.61 -38.68 -12.99
CA ASP A 101 -1.25 -38.27 -12.67
C ASP A 101 -0.81 -38.98 -11.39
N SER A 102 -0.16 -40.14 -11.57
CA SER A 102 0.40 -40.91 -10.45
C SER A 102 1.67 -40.33 -9.86
N GLN A 103 2.05 -39.10 -10.24
CA GLN A 103 3.02 -38.38 -9.46
C GLN A 103 2.39 -38.05 -8.11
N VAL A 104 2.86 -38.72 -7.07
CA VAL A 104 2.66 -38.36 -5.67
C VAL A 104 2.71 -36.85 -5.61
N LEU A 105 1.59 -36.23 -5.31
CA LEU A 105 1.53 -34.81 -5.01
C LEU A 105 2.55 -34.58 -3.90
N GLY A 106 3.76 -34.11 -4.28
CA GLY A 106 4.65 -33.55 -3.31
C GLY A 106 3.82 -32.54 -2.53
N GLU A 107 3.77 -32.68 -1.23
CA GLU A 107 3.07 -31.80 -0.31
C GLU A 107 3.17 -30.37 -0.86
N VAL A 108 2.08 -29.85 -1.43
CA VAL A 108 1.97 -28.45 -1.80
C VAL A 108 1.94 -27.75 -0.46
N LYS A 109 3.11 -27.44 0.05
CA LYS A 109 3.28 -26.57 1.19
C LYS A 109 2.80 -25.21 0.75
N VAL A 110 1.49 -24.99 0.82
CA VAL A 110 0.89 -23.66 0.71
C VAL A 110 1.39 -22.92 1.93
N THR A 111 2.54 -22.32 1.81
CA THR A 111 2.99 -21.28 2.72
C THR A 111 2.08 -20.09 2.43
N ALA A 112 0.87 -20.13 2.97
CA ALA A 112 0.05 -18.94 3.08
C ALA A 112 0.81 -18.04 4.04
N MET A 113 1.51 -17.03 3.51
CA MET A 113 1.95 -15.92 4.33
C MET A 113 0.69 -15.25 4.84
N ALA A 114 0.51 -15.25 6.17
CA ALA A 114 -0.60 -14.55 6.79
C ALA A 114 -0.54 -13.09 6.33
N GLN A 115 -1.53 -12.67 5.56
CA GLN A 115 -1.61 -11.28 5.12
C GLN A 115 -2.17 -10.46 6.27
N HIS A 116 -1.34 -9.66 6.92
CA HIS A 116 -1.74 -8.75 8.01
C HIS A 116 -2.18 -7.37 7.51
N ASN A 117 -2.28 -7.16 6.20
CA ASN A 117 -2.56 -5.87 5.58
C ASN A 117 -4.04 -5.63 5.23
N THR A 118 -4.90 -6.63 5.47
CA THR A 118 -6.34 -6.55 5.21
C THR A 118 -7.13 -6.32 6.49
N GLU A 119 -8.27 -5.64 6.38
CA GLU A 119 -9.18 -5.38 7.49
C GLU A 119 -9.67 -6.69 8.15
N ALA A 120 -10.02 -7.69 7.32
CA ALA A 120 -10.46 -9.00 7.82
C ALA A 120 -9.38 -9.71 8.64
N ALA A 121 -8.12 -9.68 8.19
CA ALA A 121 -7.01 -10.28 8.92
C ALA A 121 -6.74 -9.58 10.26
N MET A 122 -6.87 -8.24 10.30
CA MET A 122 -6.73 -7.48 11.54
C MET A 122 -7.84 -7.75 12.54
N VAL A 123 -9.08 -7.90 12.07
CA VAL A 123 -10.22 -8.28 12.93
C VAL A 123 -10.02 -9.68 13.49
N GLU A 124 -9.56 -10.63 12.68
CA GLU A 124 -9.29 -11.99 13.15
C GLU A 124 -8.14 -12.02 14.18
N ALA A 125 -7.06 -11.29 13.92
CA ALA A 125 -5.96 -11.14 14.88
C ALA A 125 -6.45 -10.53 16.22
N ALA A 126 -7.36 -9.55 16.17
CA ALA A 126 -7.93 -8.95 17.37
C ALA A 126 -8.81 -9.93 18.16
N LYS A 127 -9.57 -10.81 17.48
CA LYS A 127 -10.40 -11.85 18.14
C LYS A 127 -9.58 -12.88 18.89
N VAL A 128 -8.41 -13.26 18.34
CA VAL A 128 -7.52 -14.25 18.94
C VAL A 128 -6.65 -13.62 20.03
N SER A 129 -6.50 -12.30 20.04
CA SER A 129 -5.69 -11.59 21.03
C SER A 129 -6.25 -11.74 22.44
N GLN A 130 -5.38 -12.04 23.41
CA GLN A 130 -5.72 -12.13 24.84
C GLN A 130 -5.77 -10.76 25.53
N VAL A 131 -5.41 -9.69 24.82
CA VAL A 131 -5.33 -8.32 25.33
C VAL A 131 -6.19 -7.37 24.50
N ILE A 132 -6.51 -6.22 25.06
CA ILE A 132 -7.26 -5.19 24.34
C ILE A 132 -6.33 -4.55 23.31
N VAL A 133 -6.58 -4.85 22.05
CA VAL A 133 -5.86 -4.29 20.91
C VAL A 133 -6.78 -3.45 20.04
N SER A 134 -6.19 -2.47 19.38
CA SER A 134 -6.82 -1.74 18.28
C SER A 134 -5.88 -1.80 17.08
N ASN A 135 -6.38 -2.33 15.99
CA ASN A 135 -5.59 -2.58 14.79
C ASN A 135 -6.08 -1.72 13.64
N ILE A 136 -5.17 -1.20 12.83
CA ILE A 136 -5.46 -0.51 11.57
C ILE A 136 -4.68 -1.20 10.47
N SER A 137 -5.36 -1.59 9.39
CA SER A 137 -4.75 -2.24 8.24
C SER A 137 -4.30 -1.24 7.17
N ALA A 138 -3.36 -1.64 6.30
CA ALA A 138 -3.02 -0.85 5.11
C ALA A 138 -4.24 -0.58 4.21
N GLN A 139 -5.19 -1.50 4.17
CA GLN A 139 -6.43 -1.33 3.41
C GLN A 139 -7.28 -0.18 3.96
N GLU A 140 -7.39 -0.05 5.27
CA GLU A 140 -8.10 1.03 5.94
C GLU A 140 -7.38 2.37 5.75
N ILE A 141 -6.06 2.40 5.93
CA ILE A 141 -5.22 3.60 5.72
C ILE A 141 -5.41 4.18 4.31
N ARG A 142 -5.48 3.31 3.29
CA ARG A 142 -5.70 3.76 1.90
C ARG A 142 -7.06 4.44 1.68
N LYS A 143 -8.08 4.07 2.45
CA LYS A 143 -9.42 4.68 2.36
C LYS A 143 -9.46 6.08 2.97
N THR A 144 -8.59 6.36 3.94
CA THR A 144 -8.66 7.56 4.77
C THR A 144 -7.82 8.73 4.27
N GLN A 145 -6.96 8.54 3.28
CA GLN A 145 -6.07 9.56 2.69
C GLN A 145 -5.14 10.25 3.71
N ASP A 146 -4.82 9.57 4.80
CA ASP A 146 -3.89 10.06 5.80
C ASP A 146 -2.46 10.08 5.24
N ASN A 147 -1.65 11.08 5.61
CA ASN A 147 -0.31 11.26 5.03
C ASN A 147 0.79 10.61 5.88
N ASN A 148 0.60 10.53 7.18
CA ASN A 148 1.58 10.01 8.14
C ASN A 148 0.93 9.13 9.20
N ALA A 149 1.79 8.44 9.99
CA ALA A 149 1.34 7.55 11.06
C ALA A 149 0.54 8.29 12.15
N GLY A 150 0.83 9.56 12.40
CA GLY A 150 0.10 10.38 13.37
C GLY A 150 -1.36 10.57 12.96
N GLU A 151 -1.61 10.94 11.71
CA GLU A 151 -2.98 11.09 11.19
C GLU A 151 -3.74 9.75 11.25
N VAL A 152 -3.08 8.66 10.92
CA VAL A 152 -3.65 7.30 10.98
C VAL A 152 -4.04 6.94 12.41
N ILE A 153 -3.12 7.09 13.36
CA ILE A 153 -3.33 6.63 14.75
C ILE A 153 -4.39 7.44 15.48
N ARG A 154 -4.59 8.70 15.11
CA ARG A 154 -5.65 9.57 15.67
C ARG A 154 -7.06 9.01 15.49
N ARG A 155 -7.27 8.13 14.50
CA ARG A 155 -8.56 7.47 14.24
C ARG A 155 -8.88 6.38 15.22
N VAL A 156 -7.89 5.90 15.98
CA VAL A 156 -8.09 4.85 16.96
C VAL A 156 -8.82 5.37 18.18
N PRO A 157 -9.92 4.75 18.62
CA PRO A 157 -10.65 5.17 19.82
C PRO A 157 -9.74 5.23 21.06
N GLY A 158 -9.83 6.33 21.81
CA GLY A 158 -9.02 6.56 23.01
C GLY A 158 -7.57 6.98 22.72
N VAL A 159 -7.27 7.39 21.50
CA VAL A 159 -6.00 7.97 21.10
C VAL A 159 -6.22 9.42 20.67
N SER A 160 -5.32 10.30 21.07
CA SER A 160 -5.27 11.70 20.62
C SER A 160 -3.84 12.10 20.31
N LEU A 161 -3.67 13.18 19.56
CA LEU A 161 -2.35 13.73 19.24
C LEU A 161 -2.11 15.05 19.99
N ILE A 162 -0.88 15.24 20.46
CA ILE A 162 -0.35 16.52 20.91
C ILE A 162 0.55 17.05 19.79
N GLU A 163 0.40 18.34 19.47
CA GLU A 163 1.18 19.03 18.43
C GLU A 163 1.16 18.28 17.07
N GLU A 164 0.11 17.48 16.84
CA GLU A 164 -0.09 16.66 15.64
C GLU A 164 0.98 15.61 15.36
N LYS A 165 1.89 15.36 16.28
CA LYS A 165 3.00 14.40 16.15
C LYS A 165 3.11 13.40 17.29
N PHE A 166 2.75 13.77 18.52
CA PHE A 166 2.94 12.91 19.68
C PHE A 166 1.64 12.25 20.10
N VAL A 167 1.71 10.96 20.35
CA VAL A 167 0.53 10.16 20.67
C VAL A 167 0.26 10.13 22.16
N MET A 168 -0.98 10.44 22.55
CA MET A 168 -1.54 10.17 23.86
C MET A 168 -2.51 8.99 23.78
N VAL A 169 -2.34 8.01 24.63
CA VAL A 169 -3.25 6.86 24.74
C VAL A 169 -3.98 6.92 26.08
N ARG A 170 -5.31 6.88 26.03
CA ARG A 170 -6.19 6.93 27.22
C ARG A 170 -5.93 8.12 28.13
N GLY A 171 -5.58 9.29 27.55
CA GLY A 171 -5.29 10.52 28.31
C GLY A 171 -3.91 10.57 28.97
N LEU A 172 -3.08 9.52 28.82
CA LEU A 172 -1.71 9.48 29.31
C LEU A 172 -0.77 10.09 28.26
N SER A 173 0.14 10.95 28.73
CA SER A 173 1.08 11.67 27.86
C SER A 173 2.04 10.70 27.13
N GLN A 174 2.66 11.20 26.07
CA GLN A 174 3.56 10.45 25.17
C GLN A 174 4.66 9.67 25.89
N ARG A 175 5.17 10.18 27.00
CA ARG A 175 6.23 9.54 27.80
C ARG A 175 5.87 8.17 28.38
N TYR A 176 4.56 7.89 28.48
CA TYR A 176 4.03 6.63 29.04
C TYR A 176 3.72 5.60 27.97
N ASN A 177 3.99 5.92 26.71
CA ASN A 177 3.81 5.01 25.58
C ASN A 177 5.16 4.40 25.19
N ASN A 178 5.10 3.17 24.68
CA ASN A 178 6.26 2.54 24.05
C ASN A 178 5.95 2.34 22.57
N VAL A 179 6.94 2.60 21.71
CA VAL A 179 6.77 2.51 20.25
C VAL A 179 7.81 1.56 19.68
N TRP A 180 7.34 0.61 18.90
CA TRP A 180 8.19 -0.30 18.14
C TRP A 180 7.88 -0.22 16.66
N ILE A 181 8.93 -0.31 15.85
CA ILE A 181 8.83 -0.41 14.39
C ILE A 181 9.47 -1.73 13.98
N ASN A 182 8.71 -2.56 13.25
CA ASN A 182 9.15 -3.88 12.78
C ASN A 182 9.74 -4.77 13.89
N GLY A 183 9.15 -4.71 15.09
CA GLY A 183 9.59 -5.50 16.23
C GLY A 183 10.79 -4.93 16.99
N GLY A 184 11.32 -3.76 16.60
CA GLY A 184 12.40 -3.07 17.28
C GLY A 184 11.93 -1.83 18.03
N ALA A 185 12.45 -1.61 19.25
CA ALA A 185 12.17 -0.40 20.02
C ALA A 185 12.74 0.84 19.34
N VAL A 186 11.95 1.90 19.28
CA VAL A 186 12.35 3.15 18.64
C VAL A 186 12.87 4.14 19.71
N PRO A 187 14.02 4.80 19.47
CA PRO A 187 14.49 5.84 20.37
C PRO A 187 13.56 7.06 20.35
N SER A 188 13.67 7.90 21.38
CA SER A 188 12.97 9.19 21.38
C SER A 188 13.44 10.06 20.22
N SER A 189 12.52 10.73 19.56
CA SER A 189 12.84 11.75 18.54
C SER A 189 13.10 13.13 19.16
N GLU A 190 12.80 13.30 20.45
CA GLU A 190 12.97 14.56 21.17
C GLU A 190 14.10 14.44 22.21
N ALA A 191 14.88 15.52 22.34
CA ALA A 191 16.01 15.56 23.27
C ALA A 191 15.58 15.57 24.74
N ASP A 192 14.50 16.28 25.04
CA ASP A 192 14.09 16.59 26.40
C ASP A 192 12.96 15.70 26.95
N SER A 193 12.37 14.85 26.10
CA SER A 193 11.27 14.00 26.53
C SER A 193 11.32 12.62 25.84
N ARG A 194 10.81 11.60 26.52
CA ARG A 194 10.58 10.29 25.91
C ARG A 194 9.34 10.39 25.03
N ALA A 195 9.56 10.79 23.77
CA ALA A 195 8.49 10.94 22.80
C ALA A 195 8.96 10.52 21.41
N PHE A 196 8.09 9.86 20.67
CA PHE A 196 8.30 9.51 19.27
C PHE A 196 7.38 10.35 18.38
N SER A 197 7.95 10.97 17.36
CA SER A 197 7.23 11.81 16.41
C SER A 197 6.64 10.96 15.28
N PHE A 198 5.33 10.80 15.26
CA PHE A 198 4.63 9.92 14.31
C PHE A 198 4.46 10.53 12.92
N ASP A 199 4.72 11.82 12.76
CA ASP A 199 4.68 12.52 11.47
C ASP A 199 5.83 12.12 10.53
N ILE A 200 6.92 11.55 11.05
CA ILE A 200 8.07 11.12 10.25
C ILE A 200 7.82 9.84 9.45
N ILE A 201 6.79 9.06 9.79
CA ILE A 201 6.48 7.80 9.11
C ILE A 201 5.37 8.04 8.08
N PRO A 202 5.66 7.93 6.78
CA PRO A 202 4.63 8.03 5.75
C PRO A 202 3.59 6.92 5.87
N SER A 203 2.31 7.25 5.81
CA SER A 203 1.20 6.28 5.87
C SER A 203 1.29 5.23 4.76
N SER A 204 1.80 5.61 3.59
CA SER A 204 1.99 4.74 2.43
C SER A 204 2.96 3.59 2.67
N GLN A 205 3.86 3.71 3.66
CA GLN A 205 4.83 2.68 4.03
C GLN A 205 4.30 1.72 5.10
N ILE A 206 3.19 2.04 5.75
CA ILE A 206 2.60 1.23 6.82
C ILE A 206 1.85 0.05 6.21
N ASP A 207 2.14 -1.15 6.68
CA ASP A 207 1.39 -2.37 6.39
C ASP A 207 0.24 -2.54 7.39
N ASN A 208 0.55 -2.42 8.66
CA ASN A 208 -0.45 -2.37 9.73
C ASN A 208 0.09 -1.63 10.95
N LEU A 209 -0.83 -1.17 11.79
CA LEU A 209 -0.56 -0.50 13.04
C LEU A 209 -1.38 -1.17 14.13
N VAL A 210 -0.71 -1.57 15.21
CA VAL A 210 -1.32 -2.25 16.34
C VAL A 210 -1.10 -1.43 17.60
N ILE A 211 -2.16 -1.14 18.34
CA ILE A 211 -2.09 -0.46 19.64
C ILE A 211 -2.60 -1.41 20.70
N VAL A 212 -1.69 -1.84 21.55
CA VAL A 212 -2.01 -2.65 22.72
C VAL A 212 -2.29 -1.74 23.89
N LYS A 213 -3.48 -1.87 24.47
CA LYS A 213 -3.96 -1.01 25.54
C LYS A 213 -3.91 -1.66 26.93
N SER A 214 -3.62 -2.94 27.01
CA SER A 214 -3.49 -3.66 28.29
C SER A 214 -2.16 -4.40 28.34
N PRO A 215 -1.48 -4.41 29.48
CA PRO A 215 -0.21 -5.13 29.62
C PRO A 215 -0.42 -6.65 29.49
N SER A 216 0.56 -7.31 28.94
CA SER A 216 0.67 -8.78 28.87
C SER A 216 2.14 -9.17 28.91
N ALA A 217 2.43 -10.42 29.26
CA ALA A 217 3.79 -10.95 29.29
C ALA A 217 4.50 -10.95 27.92
N GLU A 218 3.75 -10.82 26.84
CA GLU A 218 4.29 -10.75 25.46
C GLU A 218 4.91 -9.38 25.12
N TYR A 219 4.56 -8.34 25.86
CA TYR A 219 4.95 -6.97 25.57
C TYR A 219 5.90 -6.42 26.64
N PRO A 220 6.72 -5.40 26.29
CA PRO A 220 7.56 -4.73 27.25
C PRO A 220 6.76 -4.19 28.44
N SER A 221 7.31 -4.27 29.63
CA SER A 221 6.64 -3.81 30.87
C SER A 221 6.73 -2.29 31.10
N ASP A 222 7.39 -1.56 30.23
CA ASP A 222 7.72 -0.14 30.39
C ASP A 222 6.70 0.82 29.77
N PHE A 223 5.46 0.39 29.53
CA PHE A 223 4.36 1.25 29.11
C PHE A 223 3.18 1.21 30.09
N THR A 224 2.49 2.33 30.22
CA THR A 224 1.25 2.46 31.01
C THR A 224 0.11 2.99 30.14
N GLY A 225 0.40 3.82 29.17
CA GLY A 225 -0.54 4.37 28.22
C GLY A 225 -0.94 3.35 27.16
N GLY A 226 -0.02 3.06 26.27
CA GLY A 226 -0.17 2.08 25.19
C GLY A 226 1.16 1.62 24.63
N PHE A 227 1.19 0.39 24.15
CA PHE A 227 2.26 -0.13 23.34
C PHE A 227 1.83 -0.04 21.87
N ILE A 228 2.59 0.69 21.06
CA ILE A 228 2.30 0.99 19.68
C ILE A 228 3.29 0.27 18.80
N GLN A 229 2.80 -0.64 17.98
CA GLN A 229 3.62 -1.37 17.02
C GLN A 229 3.24 -0.94 15.61
N ILE A 230 4.22 -0.47 14.86
CA ILE A 230 4.09 -0.09 13.45
C ILE A 230 4.86 -1.12 12.63
N ASN A 231 4.14 -1.82 11.78
CA ASN A 231 4.76 -2.74 10.84
C ASN A 231 4.77 -2.08 9.46
N THR A 232 5.94 -1.96 8.86
CA THR A 232 6.11 -1.42 7.52
C THR A 232 5.94 -2.53 6.49
N LYS A 233 5.70 -2.14 5.24
CA LYS A 233 5.53 -3.09 4.14
C LYS A 233 6.79 -3.93 3.95
N ASP A 234 6.58 -5.22 3.83
CA ASP A 234 7.59 -6.21 3.46
C ASP A 234 7.91 -6.17 1.95
N ILE A 235 8.49 -7.26 1.44
CA ILE A 235 8.83 -7.40 0.02
C ILE A 235 7.57 -7.16 -0.83
N PRO A 236 7.60 -6.16 -1.74
CA PRO A 236 6.44 -5.84 -2.54
C PRO A 236 6.04 -7.01 -3.46
N THR A 237 4.74 -7.24 -3.59
CA THR A 237 4.20 -8.27 -4.49
C THR A 237 4.30 -7.84 -5.95
N GLU A 238 4.24 -6.54 -6.21
CA GLU A 238 4.25 -5.93 -7.55
C GLU A 238 5.14 -4.69 -7.59
N ASN A 239 5.63 -4.36 -8.79
CA ASN A 239 6.34 -3.12 -9.03
C ASN A 239 5.31 -2.00 -9.20
N LYS A 240 5.40 -0.96 -8.35
CA LYS A 240 4.47 0.16 -8.35
C LYS A 240 5.21 1.48 -8.18
N PHE A 241 4.76 2.49 -8.90
CA PHE A 241 5.12 3.87 -8.71
C PHE A 241 3.85 4.70 -8.64
N SER A 242 3.73 5.56 -7.63
CA SER A 242 2.60 6.47 -7.47
C SER A 242 3.07 7.85 -7.08
N ILE A 243 2.36 8.85 -7.59
CA ILE A 243 2.53 10.25 -7.21
C ILE A 243 1.16 10.72 -6.72
N SER A 244 1.15 11.38 -5.58
CA SER A 244 -0.03 12.02 -5.01
C SER A 244 0.21 13.52 -4.88
N LEU A 245 -0.80 14.30 -5.24
CA LEU A 245 -0.84 15.74 -5.08
C LEU A 245 -2.10 16.07 -4.29
N GLY A 246 -1.94 16.80 -3.21
CA GLY A 246 -3.04 17.21 -2.34
C GLY A 246 -2.81 18.58 -1.77
N GLY A 247 -3.84 19.11 -1.13
CA GLY A 247 -3.76 20.36 -0.41
C GLY A 247 -5.00 20.57 0.44
N ASN A 248 -4.88 21.43 1.44
CA ASN A 248 -5.98 21.85 2.30
C ASN A 248 -6.17 23.33 2.15
N TRP A 249 -7.37 23.76 2.42
CA TRP A 249 -7.73 25.17 2.47
C TRP A 249 -8.51 25.47 3.75
N ASN A 250 -8.17 26.58 4.37
CA ASN A 250 -8.83 27.10 5.55
C ASN A 250 -9.08 28.59 5.32
N ASP A 251 -10.32 29.03 5.41
CA ASP A 251 -10.76 30.42 5.15
C ASP A 251 -10.20 31.44 6.14
N GLU A 252 -9.88 31.03 7.36
CA GLU A 252 -9.30 31.91 8.37
C GLU A 252 -7.81 32.21 8.13
N THR A 253 -7.10 31.32 7.46
CA THR A 253 -5.65 31.45 7.23
C THR A 253 -5.31 31.81 5.81
N HIS A 254 -5.91 31.09 4.85
CA HIS A 254 -5.58 31.24 3.44
C HIS A 254 -6.32 32.43 2.81
N PHE A 255 -5.65 33.11 1.90
CA PHE A 255 -6.12 34.35 1.25
C PHE A 255 -6.37 35.52 2.19
N SER A 256 -6.10 35.35 3.48
CA SER A 256 -6.19 36.37 4.53
C SER A 256 -4.81 36.93 4.88
N ASP A 257 -4.75 38.05 5.58
CA ASP A 257 -3.49 38.65 6.00
C ASP A 257 -2.82 37.81 7.12
N PHE A 258 -1.82 37.07 6.71
CA PHE A 258 -1.03 36.21 7.59
C PHE A 258 0.28 36.91 8.00
N ARG A 259 0.45 37.10 9.30
CA ARG A 259 1.64 37.71 9.89
C ARG A 259 2.71 36.67 10.16
N TYR A 260 3.93 36.92 9.73
CA TYR A 260 5.05 36.00 9.91
C TYR A 260 6.37 36.73 10.10
N SER A 261 7.33 36.08 10.76
CA SER A 261 8.72 36.53 10.77
C SER A 261 9.46 36.02 9.55
N LYS A 262 10.35 36.86 9.00
CA LYS A 262 11.13 36.46 7.83
C LYS A 262 11.99 35.23 8.14
N GLY A 263 11.79 34.19 7.40
CA GLY A 263 12.59 32.99 7.41
C GLY A 263 13.69 32.98 6.35
N SER A 264 14.42 31.88 6.28
CA SER A 264 15.39 31.60 5.23
C SER A 264 14.71 31.44 3.86
N SER A 265 15.42 31.72 2.79
CA SER A 265 14.91 31.50 1.42
C SER A 265 14.74 30.02 1.09
N THR A 266 15.29 29.11 1.89
CA THR A 266 15.23 27.66 1.73
C THR A 266 14.29 26.96 2.71
N ASP A 267 13.60 27.71 3.57
CA ASP A 267 12.65 27.14 4.55
C ASP A 267 11.55 26.30 3.88
N PHE A 268 11.16 26.63 2.64
CA PHE A 268 10.19 25.83 1.89
C PHE A 268 10.70 24.41 1.55
N LEU A 269 11.99 24.16 1.61
CA LEU A 269 12.62 22.85 1.47
C LEU A 269 12.94 22.18 2.82
N ALA A 270 12.46 22.76 3.93
CA ALA A 270 12.68 22.30 5.30
C ALA A 270 14.14 22.36 5.79
N PHE A 271 14.99 23.22 5.18
CA PHE A 271 16.33 23.47 5.69
C PHE A 271 16.72 24.94 5.60
N ASP A 272 17.57 25.37 6.52
CA ASP A 272 18.07 26.74 6.61
C ASP A 272 19.28 26.96 5.71
N ASN A 273 19.39 28.13 5.09
CA ASN A 273 20.52 28.52 4.27
C ASN A 273 21.67 29.18 5.09
N GLY A 274 21.65 29.04 6.40
CA GLY A 274 22.59 29.69 7.30
C GLY A 274 22.09 31.00 7.93
N MET A 275 20.86 31.43 7.60
CA MET A 275 20.28 32.66 8.15
C MET A 275 20.12 32.61 9.69
N ARG A 276 19.85 31.40 10.24
CA ARG A 276 19.71 31.17 11.68
C ARG A 276 20.99 30.69 12.33
N SER A 277 22.07 30.49 11.55
CA SER A 277 23.35 30.09 12.08
C SER A 277 24.01 31.24 12.83
N TYR A 278 24.70 30.91 13.89
CA TYR A 278 25.51 31.85 14.61
C TYR A 278 26.82 32.12 13.85
N ASN A 279 27.06 33.37 13.46
CA ASN A 279 28.27 33.79 12.71
C ASN A 279 29.49 34.11 13.61
N GLY A 280 29.36 33.92 14.91
CA GLY A 280 30.45 34.12 15.87
C GLY A 280 31.20 32.83 16.20
N SER A 281 32.44 32.93 16.67
CA SER A 281 33.19 31.79 17.19
C SER A 281 32.69 31.42 18.59
N PHE A 282 32.15 30.20 18.77
CA PHE A 282 31.72 29.69 20.07
C PHE A 282 32.86 29.65 21.11
N GLY A 283 34.12 29.50 20.69
CA GLY A 283 35.30 29.59 21.55
C GLY A 283 35.50 30.98 22.20
N SER A 284 35.02 32.04 21.54
CA SER A 284 35.00 33.37 22.11
C SER A 284 33.87 33.61 23.10
N VAL A 285 32.77 32.82 23.04
CA VAL A 285 31.65 32.94 23.99
C VAL A 285 32.05 32.54 25.40
N LEU A 286 32.75 31.43 25.55
CA LEU A 286 33.25 30.97 26.87
C LEU A 286 34.30 31.95 27.44
N ASN A 287 35.14 32.58 26.58
CA ASN A 287 36.09 33.60 26.98
C ASN A 287 35.41 34.95 27.18
N ALA A 288 34.26 35.19 26.59
CA ALA A 288 33.50 36.43 26.65
C ALA A 288 32.69 36.58 27.95
N VAL A 289 32.28 35.49 28.55
CA VAL A 289 31.57 35.48 29.86
C VAL A 289 32.54 35.93 30.98
N ALA A 290 33.86 35.95 30.71
CA ALA A 290 34.91 36.37 31.67
C ALA A 290 35.38 37.83 31.49
N GLY A 291 34.90 38.62 30.51
CA GLY A 291 35.42 39.95 30.22
C GLY A 291 34.37 40.97 29.80
N GLU A 292 34.46 42.18 30.31
CA GLU A 292 33.62 43.32 29.93
C GLU A 292 33.81 43.66 28.44
N GLY A 293 32.72 43.83 27.69
CA GLY A 293 32.68 44.32 26.31
C GLY A 293 32.32 43.30 25.22
N THR A 294 32.10 42.05 25.54
CA THR A 294 31.88 40.97 24.57
C THR A 294 30.42 40.64 24.28
N VAL A 295 29.47 41.18 25.05
CA VAL A 295 28.05 40.97 24.86
C VAL A 295 27.58 41.55 23.53
N ASP A 296 28.12 42.67 23.08
CA ASP A 296 27.81 43.31 21.80
C ASP A 296 28.29 42.49 20.60
N LEU A 297 29.43 41.82 20.73
CA LEU A 297 29.94 40.91 19.68
C LEU A 297 29.09 39.66 19.54
N LEU A 298 28.48 39.16 20.63
CA LEU A 298 27.53 38.05 20.60
C LEU A 298 26.22 38.43 19.96
N GLY A 299 25.71 39.64 20.24
CA GLY A 299 24.47 40.17 19.63
C GLY A 299 24.61 40.39 18.13
N ASN A 300 25.77 40.78 17.63
CA ASN A 300 26.02 41.00 16.21
C ASN A 300 26.15 39.72 15.37
N GLY A 301 26.36 38.57 16.01
CA GLY A 301 26.41 37.26 15.35
C GLY A 301 25.04 36.64 15.10
N LEU A 302 23.98 37.18 15.67
CA LEU A 302 22.60 36.71 15.53
C LEU A 302 21.82 37.52 14.48
N ASN A 303 20.87 36.87 13.83
CA ASN A 303 19.92 37.58 12.97
C ASN A 303 18.91 38.36 13.81
N ASN A 304 19.04 39.70 13.80
CA ASN A 304 18.20 40.63 14.57
C ASN A 304 17.00 41.18 13.79
N ASP A 305 16.57 40.54 12.68
CA ASP A 305 15.37 40.95 11.93
C ASP A 305 14.10 40.46 12.62
N TRP A 306 13.58 41.27 13.54
CA TRP A 306 12.33 41.03 14.28
C TRP A 306 11.10 41.64 13.62
N HIS A 307 11.23 42.17 12.40
CA HIS A 307 10.13 42.81 11.71
C HIS A 307 9.08 41.78 11.29
N VAL A 308 7.84 42.02 11.71
CA VAL A 308 6.68 41.24 11.29
C VAL A 308 6.33 41.62 9.86
N LYS A 309 6.27 40.63 8.99
CA LYS A 309 5.82 40.76 7.60
C LYS A 309 4.41 40.19 7.43
N SER A 310 3.73 40.63 6.40
CA SER A 310 2.41 40.10 6.03
C SER A 310 2.47 39.48 4.65
N ARG A 311 1.77 38.36 4.47
CA ARG A 311 1.54 37.72 3.18
C ARG A 311 0.15 37.09 3.17
N LYS A 312 -0.38 36.77 1.99
CA LYS A 312 -1.61 36.00 1.82
C LYS A 312 -1.26 34.60 1.34
N PRO A 313 -1.29 33.58 2.23
CA PRO A 313 -1.02 32.20 1.81
C PRO A 313 -2.08 31.72 0.83
N ILE A 314 -1.67 30.96 -0.21
CA ILE A 314 -2.57 30.50 -1.28
C ILE A 314 -3.32 29.23 -0.84
N GLY A 315 -2.71 28.39 -0.05
CA GLY A 315 -3.23 27.09 0.39
C GLY A 315 -2.09 26.18 0.80
N ASP A 316 -2.42 25.08 1.43
CA ASP A 316 -1.44 24.06 1.79
C ASP A 316 -1.11 23.20 0.57
N LEU A 317 0.12 22.73 0.51
CA LEU A 317 0.61 21.87 -0.55
C LEU A 317 1.15 20.57 0.07
N LYS A 318 0.65 19.44 -0.43
CA LYS A 318 1.11 18.09 -0.08
C LYS A 318 1.51 17.36 -1.34
N ILE A 319 2.73 16.87 -1.42
CA ILE A 319 3.24 16.08 -2.52
C ILE A 319 3.79 14.79 -1.95
N GLY A 320 3.30 13.65 -2.44
CA GLY A 320 3.79 12.34 -2.08
C GLY A 320 4.28 11.59 -3.31
N SER A 321 5.32 10.81 -3.15
CA SER A 321 5.82 9.88 -4.16
C SER A 321 6.17 8.57 -3.47
N ASP A 322 5.58 7.48 -3.93
CA ASP A 322 5.82 6.15 -3.42
C ASP A 322 6.32 5.24 -4.53
N TRP A 323 7.30 4.43 -4.24
CA TRP A 323 7.78 3.43 -5.18
C TRP A 323 8.02 2.10 -4.50
N SER A 324 7.76 1.03 -5.22
CA SER A 324 8.06 -0.32 -4.81
C SER A 324 8.63 -1.10 -6.00
N ARG A 325 9.67 -1.86 -5.76
CA ARG A 325 10.30 -2.67 -6.79
C ARG A 325 10.75 -4.01 -6.23
N LYS A 326 10.56 -5.05 -7.03
CA LYS A 326 10.93 -6.41 -6.71
C LYS A 326 11.87 -6.97 -7.78
N TRP A 327 12.88 -7.67 -7.34
CA TRP A 327 13.84 -8.39 -8.19
C TRP A 327 13.96 -9.84 -7.73
N ASN A 328 14.28 -10.73 -8.67
CA ASN A 328 14.69 -12.09 -8.37
C ASN A 328 16.19 -12.20 -8.73
N VAL A 329 17.03 -12.36 -7.74
CA VAL A 329 18.47 -12.45 -7.89
C VAL A 329 18.95 -13.79 -7.34
N GLY A 330 19.45 -14.69 -8.21
CA GLY A 330 19.99 -15.99 -7.79
C GLY A 330 19.02 -16.86 -6.98
N GLY A 331 17.71 -16.82 -7.29
CA GLY A 331 16.66 -17.56 -6.58
C GLY A 331 16.15 -16.87 -5.32
N MET A 332 16.73 -15.76 -4.89
CA MET A 332 16.26 -14.94 -3.79
C MET A 332 15.33 -13.82 -4.28
N LYS A 333 14.26 -13.55 -3.53
CA LYS A 333 13.37 -12.41 -3.78
C LYS A 333 13.91 -11.20 -3.01
N VAL A 334 14.28 -10.15 -3.73
CA VAL A 334 14.72 -8.87 -3.15
C VAL A 334 13.67 -7.83 -3.46
N GLY A 335 13.24 -7.08 -2.45
CA GLY A 335 12.29 -5.98 -2.59
C GLY A 335 12.86 -4.67 -2.08
N MET A 336 12.45 -3.58 -2.71
CA MET A 336 12.71 -2.22 -2.26
C MET A 336 11.41 -1.44 -2.23
N VAL A 337 11.18 -0.74 -1.13
CA VAL A 337 10.04 0.17 -0.93
C VAL A 337 10.59 1.51 -0.50
N GLY A 338 10.07 2.58 -1.07
CA GLY A 338 10.46 3.94 -0.71
C GLY A 338 9.30 4.91 -0.81
N ALA A 339 9.36 5.97 -0.02
CA ALA A 339 8.43 7.08 -0.06
C ALA A 339 9.16 8.40 0.13
N LEU A 340 8.67 9.43 -0.54
CA LEU A 340 9.07 10.81 -0.36
C LEU A 340 7.81 11.64 -0.18
N ASN A 341 7.70 12.32 0.96
CA ASN A 341 6.59 13.21 1.25
C ASN A 341 7.10 14.62 1.51
N TYR A 342 6.45 15.59 0.90
CA TYR A 342 6.64 17.01 1.12
C TYR A 342 5.31 17.61 1.55
N THR A 343 5.32 18.31 2.68
CA THR A 343 4.14 19.03 3.19
C THR A 343 4.53 20.46 3.53
N ASN A 344 3.78 21.41 3.00
CA ASN A 344 3.90 22.81 3.33
C ASN A 344 2.54 23.34 3.78
N GLU A 345 2.40 23.58 5.06
CA GLU A 345 1.16 24.01 5.69
C GLU A 345 1.33 25.40 6.33
N THR A 346 0.28 26.20 6.27
CA THR A 346 0.25 27.51 6.92
C THR A 346 -0.94 27.56 7.86
N ARG A 347 -0.67 27.83 9.15
CA ARG A 347 -1.72 27.90 10.19
C ARG A 347 -1.64 29.20 10.93
N ALA A 348 -2.76 29.90 11.04
CA ALA A 348 -2.93 31.06 11.90
C ALA A 348 -3.51 30.61 13.24
N TYR A 349 -2.85 30.99 14.33
CA TYR A 349 -3.39 30.84 15.67
C TYR A 349 -3.89 32.20 16.13
N LYS A 350 -5.17 32.26 16.46
CA LYS A 350 -5.71 33.44 17.17
C LYS A 350 -5.35 33.30 18.63
N PRO A 351 -4.75 34.32 19.25
CA PRO A 351 -4.41 34.30 20.68
C PRO A 351 -5.65 34.21 21.57
#